data_07f18a930e39e1dbdd058fc205a7b2a4
#
_entry.id   07f18a930e39e1dbdd058fc205a7b2a4
#
_cell.length_a   1.000
_cell.length_b   1.000
_cell.length_c   1.000
_cell.angle_alpha   90.00
_cell.angle_beta   90.00
_cell.angle_gamma   90.00
#
_symmetry.space_group_name_H-M   'P 1'
#
loop_
_entity.id
_entity.type
_entity.pdbx_description
1 polymer ?
#
loop_
_entity_poly.entity_id
_entity_poly.type
_entity_poly.pdbx_seq_one_letter_code
_entity_poly.pdbx_strand_id
1 'polypeptide(L)'
;EKKDKEVLSDGIYKVDAKMLKTNGKDLSMANDAIAHKVKLTVKDGKYYVTLNLKAMNIPFGGQTFHGYLNKIQYIENGTEKDVTVDQIQKNTNGDIVSDEFGSNYPDLVTFPLTDEAVETGIAPMQVFIPIMDSIASGMGTQKMNLSLDFTSAVKTTADDKDFSSEDVTEEAPKKEEQKPSTTVQKPAATVQKPTATQTTTTVKLAAVTGLKVKNSSKKTVTVTWKKVKGATGYVVYRATKKNGKYKAVKTITKASTTKFKNKKLKK
;
A
#
# COMPACT_ATOMS: atom_id res chain seq x y z
N GLU A 1 -8.95 16.55 -33.92
CA GLU A 1 -7.54 16.93 -34.15
C GLU A 1 -6.70 16.33 -33.02
N LYS A 2 -5.86 15.31 -33.34
CA LYS A 2 -4.82 14.84 -32.42
C LYS A 2 -3.80 15.96 -32.31
N LYS A 3 -3.72 16.59 -31.15
CA LYS A 3 -2.61 17.49 -30.83
C LYS A 3 -1.34 16.67 -30.89
N ASP A 4 -0.42 16.99 -31.81
CA ASP A 4 0.89 16.34 -31.85
C ASP A 4 1.54 16.46 -30.48
N LYS A 5 1.75 15.31 -29.84
CA LYS A 5 2.36 15.24 -28.50
C LYS A 5 3.82 15.60 -28.67
N GLU A 6 4.25 16.65 -28.01
CA GLU A 6 5.64 17.06 -28.03
C GLU A 6 6.53 15.91 -27.51
N VAL A 7 7.37 15.37 -28.37
CA VAL A 7 8.32 14.32 -28.00
C VAL A 7 9.38 14.96 -27.12
N LEU A 8 9.46 14.50 -25.86
CA LEU A 8 10.46 15.01 -24.93
C LEU A 8 11.87 14.64 -25.42
N SER A 9 12.78 15.61 -25.44
CA SER A 9 14.20 15.38 -25.73
C SER A 9 14.88 14.63 -24.57
N ASP A 10 16.05 14.06 -24.84
CA ASP A 10 16.86 13.42 -23.79
C ASP A 10 17.07 14.34 -22.59
N GLY A 11 16.88 13.79 -21.41
CA GLY A 11 16.96 14.52 -20.16
C GLY A 11 16.18 13.89 -19.03
N ILE A 12 16.16 14.59 -17.90
CA ILE A 12 15.40 14.22 -16.71
C ILE A 12 14.28 15.23 -16.54
N TYR A 13 13.09 14.72 -16.27
CA TYR A 13 11.88 15.52 -16.11
C TYR A 13 11.16 15.13 -14.83
N LYS A 14 10.49 16.11 -14.24
CA LYS A 14 9.50 15.93 -13.20
C LYS A 14 8.12 15.94 -13.84
N VAL A 15 7.31 14.91 -13.56
CA VAL A 15 6.01 14.68 -14.21
C VAL A 15 4.97 14.35 -13.14
N ASP A 16 3.76 14.87 -13.30
CA ASP A 16 2.63 14.51 -12.41
C ASP A 16 2.16 13.10 -12.72
N ALA A 17 1.91 12.35 -11.63
CA ALA A 17 1.48 10.96 -11.71
C ALA A 17 0.37 10.64 -10.71
N LYS A 18 -0.49 9.68 -11.10
CA LYS A 18 -1.57 9.14 -10.26
C LYS A 18 -1.70 7.64 -10.48
N MET A 19 -2.03 6.91 -9.43
CA MET A 19 -2.46 5.52 -9.56
C MET A 19 -3.97 5.45 -9.72
N LEU A 20 -4.43 4.97 -10.87
CA LEU A 20 -5.84 4.78 -11.19
C LEU A 20 -6.22 3.30 -11.11
N LYS A 21 -7.50 3.03 -10.85
CA LYS A 21 -8.06 1.68 -11.06
C LYS A 21 -7.95 1.30 -12.54
N THR A 22 -8.15 0.03 -12.84
CA THR A 22 -8.10 -0.48 -14.23
C THR A 22 -9.15 0.14 -15.16
N ASN A 23 -10.18 0.80 -14.60
CA ASN A 23 -11.14 1.56 -15.39
C ASN A 23 -10.59 2.90 -15.95
N GLY A 24 -9.37 3.29 -15.55
CA GLY A 24 -8.68 4.50 -16.00
C GLY A 24 -9.29 5.83 -15.53
N LYS A 25 -10.22 5.80 -14.58
CA LYS A 25 -10.97 6.98 -14.11
C LYS A 25 -10.84 7.21 -12.61
N ASP A 26 -11.12 6.19 -11.83
CA ASP A 26 -11.13 6.28 -10.37
C ASP A 26 -9.71 6.13 -9.81
N LEU A 27 -9.41 6.85 -8.72
CA LEU A 27 -8.17 6.66 -7.99
C LEU A 27 -8.11 5.25 -7.39
N SER A 28 -6.97 4.61 -7.52
CA SER A 28 -6.66 3.38 -6.80
C SER A 28 -6.29 3.72 -5.35
N MET A 29 -6.49 2.79 -4.42
CA MET A 29 -5.95 2.92 -3.06
C MET A 29 -4.41 3.03 -3.05
N ALA A 30 -3.74 2.43 -4.03
CA ALA A 30 -2.29 2.56 -4.20
C ALA A 30 -1.85 3.97 -4.61
N ASN A 31 -2.79 4.89 -4.92
CA ASN A 31 -2.43 6.29 -5.18
C ASN A 31 -1.75 6.94 -3.97
N ASP A 32 -2.15 6.57 -2.75
CA ASP A 32 -1.54 7.08 -1.52
C ASP A 32 -0.17 6.45 -1.24
N ALA A 33 0.19 5.39 -1.97
CA ALA A 33 1.48 4.71 -1.82
C ALA A 33 2.59 5.28 -2.72
N ILE A 34 2.33 6.30 -3.54
CA ILE A 34 3.33 6.92 -4.40
C ILE A 34 3.47 8.42 -4.12
N ALA A 35 4.63 8.99 -4.42
CA ALA A 35 4.77 10.42 -4.62
C ALA A 35 4.09 10.79 -5.95
N HIS A 36 3.36 11.91 -5.97
CA HIS A 36 2.62 12.33 -7.16
C HIS A 36 3.46 13.14 -8.16
N LYS A 37 4.69 13.47 -7.81
CA LYS A 37 5.75 13.95 -8.70
C LYS A 37 6.73 12.81 -8.91
N VAL A 38 6.88 12.35 -10.14
CA VAL A 38 7.74 11.22 -10.48
C VAL A 38 8.88 11.66 -11.38
N LYS A 39 10.01 10.99 -11.31
CA LYS A 39 11.13 11.19 -12.20
C LYS A 39 10.89 10.44 -13.50
N LEU A 40 10.91 11.16 -14.61
CA LEU A 40 10.91 10.60 -15.94
C LEU A 40 12.28 10.85 -16.56
N THR A 41 12.97 9.80 -16.94
CA THR A 41 14.25 9.88 -17.65
C THR A 41 14.04 9.51 -19.11
N VAL A 42 14.38 10.41 -20.01
CA VAL A 42 14.41 10.15 -21.47
C VAL A 42 15.86 10.00 -21.89
N LYS A 43 16.18 8.87 -22.50
CA LYS A 43 17.53 8.58 -23.00
C LYS A 43 17.43 7.76 -24.28
N ASP A 44 18.08 8.24 -25.34
CA ASP A 44 18.09 7.58 -26.65
C ASP A 44 16.66 7.27 -27.16
N GLY A 45 15.73 8.21 -26.93
CA GLY A 45 14.30 8.07 -27.28
C GLY A 45 13.53 7.07 -26.43
N LYS A 46 14.13 6.46 -25.40
CA LYS A 46 13.47 5.55 -24.44
C LYS A 46 13.13 6.29 -23.16
N TYR A 47 11.96 5.95 -22.61
CA TYR A 47 11.38 6.57 -21.43
C TYR A 47 11.46 5.62 -20.24
N TYR A 48 11.94 6.10 -19.10
CA TYR A 48 12.02 5.36 -17.84
C TYR A 48 11.37 6.17 -16.75
N VAL A 49 10.50 5.53 -15.96
CA VAL A 49 9.87 6.15 -14.80
C VAL A 49 10.52 5.63 -13.53
N THR A 50 10.87 6.55 -12.62
CA THR A 50 11.23 6.19 -11.23
C THR A 50 10.13 6.69 -10.31
N LEU A 51 9.56 5.77 -9.52
CA LEU A 51 8.53 6.04 -8.51
C LEU A 51 9.14 6.02 -7.12
N ASN A 52 8.80 7.03 -6.32
CA ASN A 52 9.00 7.00 -4.87
C ASN A 52 7.78 6.37 -4.23
N LEU A 53 8.01 5.37 -3.42
CA LEU A 53 6.97 4.61 -2.73
C LEU A 53 6.97 4.95 -1.25
N LYS A 54 5.80 4.92 -0.64
CA LYS A 54 5.63 5.17 0.79
C LYS A 54 4.62 4.19 1.41
N ALA A 55 4.58 4.17 2.72
CA ALA A 55 3.54 3.45 3.43
C ALA A 55 2.16 4.02 3.06
N MET A 56 1.16 3.16 3.03
CA MET A 56 -0.23 3.51 2.77
C MET A 56 -1.13 3.13 3.93
N ASN A 57 -2.18 3.91 4.14
CA ASN A 57 -3.23 3.62 5.09
C ASN A 57 -4.36 2.88 4.38
N ILE A 58 -4.71 1.71 4.87
CA ILE A 58 -5.74 0.84 4.30
C ILE A 58 -6.91 0.77 5.27
N PRO A 59 -8.01 1.51 5.04
CA PRO A 59 -9.21 1.42 5.87
C PRO A 59 -9.95 0.11 5.54
N PHE A 60 -10.15 -0.73 6.55
CA PHE A 60 -10.91 -1.97 6.42
C PHE A 60 -11.63 -2.33 7.72
N GLY A 61 -12.94 -2.62 7.64
CA GLY A 61 -13.72 -3.06 8.78
C GLY A 61 -13.78 -2.07 9.95
N GLY A 62 -13.70 -0.76 9.67
CA GLY A 62 -13.68 0.30 10.69
C GLY A 62 -12.32 0.50 11.37
N GLN A 63 -11.27 -0.16 10.86
CA GLN A 63 -9.89 -0.02 11.31
C GLN A 63 -9.02 0.48 10.15
N THR A 64 -7.91 1.14 10.48
CA THR A 64 -6.90 1.54 9.49
C THR A 64 -5.66 0.68 9.70
N PHE A 65 -5.22 0.03 8.63
CA PHE A 65 -4.01 -0.76 8.59
C PHE A 65 -2.91 0.03 7.90
N HIS A 66 -1.69 -0.10 8.38
CA HIS A 66 -0.49 0.40 7.70
C HIS A 66 0.11 -0.71 6.86
N GLY A 67 0.42 -0.43 5.59
CA GLY A 67 1.01 -1.42 4.70
C GLY A 67 1.94 -0.80 3.68
N TYR A 68 2.71 -1.67 3.05
CA TYR A 68 3.67 -1.33 2.01
C TYR A 68 3.38 -2.13 0.75
N LEU A 69 3.70 -1.57 -0.41
CA LEU A 69 3.80 -2.33 -1.64
C LEU A 69 5.03 -3.24 -1.54
N ASN A 70 4.85 -4.55 -1.76
CA ASN A 70 5.95 -5.50 -1.66
C ASN A 70 6.49 -5.89 -3.04
N LYS A 71 5.61 -6.34 -3.95
CA LYS A 71 5.98 -6.67 -5.32
C LYS A 71 5.30 -5.69 -6.27
N ILE A 72 6.09 -5.13 -7.17
CA ILE A 72 5.63 -4.16 -8.16
C ILE A 72 6.08 -4.65 -9.53
N GLN A 73 5.15 -4.65 -10.48
CA GLN A 73 5.38 -5.09 -11.85
C GLN A 73 4.72 -4.12 -12.82
N TYR A 74 5.38 -3.82 -13.92
CA TYR A 74 4.74 -3.18 -15.07
C TYR A 74 4.26 -4.27 -16.05
N ILE A 75 3.27 -3.95 -16.86
CA ILE A 75 2.70 -4.90 -17.81
C ILE A 75 3.09 -4.47 -19.22
N GLU A 76 3.79 -5.34 -19.91
CA GLU A 76 4.20 -5.16 -21.30
C GLU A 76 3.63 -6.31 -22.14
N ASN A 77 2.85 -5.96 -23.17
CA ASN A 77 2.18 -6.95 -24.05
C ASN A 77 1.39 -8.01 -23.25
N GLY A 78 0.70 -7.60 -22.18
CA GLY A 78 -0.10 -8.48 -21.32
C GLY A 78 0.73 -9.34 -20.35
N THR A 79 2.05 -9.21 -20.34
CA THR A 79 2.96 -9.96 -19.46
C THR A 79 3.47 -9.07 -18.34
N GLU A 80 3.40 -9.57 -17.09
CA GLU A 80 3.94 -8.89 -15.92
C GLU A 80 5.48 -8.99 -15.91
N LYS A 81 6.14 -7.85 -15.82
CA LYS A 81 7.60 -7.69 -15.73
C LYS A 81 7.96 -7.05 -14.40
N ASP A 82 8.97 -7.55 -13.71
CA ASP A 82 9.44 -6.96 -12.46
C ASP A 82 10.13 -5.61 -12.72
N VAL A 83 9.87 -4.62 -11.85
CA VAL A 83 10.58 -3.35 -11.86
C VAL A 83 11.99 -3.53 -11.24
N THR A 84 12.91 -2.63 -11.54
CA THR A 84 14.17 -2.52 -10.80
C THR A 84 13.91 -1.84 -9.46
N VAL A 85 14.32 -2.45 -8.37
CA VAL A 85 14.28 -1.84 -7.03
C VAL A 85 15.61 -1.14 -6.80
N ASP A 86 15.59 0.20 -6.81
CA ASP A 86 16.78 1.04 -6.65
C ASP A 86 17.09 1.28 -5.17
N GLN A 87 16.05 1.41 -4.34
CA GLN A 87 16.15 1.60 -2.89
C GLN A 87 15.05 0.82 -2.16
N ILE A 88 15.32 0.48 -0.90
CA ILE A 88 14.37 -0.15 0.03
C ILE A 88 14.02 0.80 1.15
N GLN A 89 12.79 0.66 1.67
CA GLN A 89 12.25 1.47 2.75
C GLN A 89 13.11 1.38 4.01
N LYS A 90 13.45 2.54 4.56
CA LYS A 90 14.16 2.68 5.82
C LYS A 90 13.35 3.54 6.80
N ASN A 91 13.51 3.28 8.09
CA ASN A 91 12.94 4.11 9.13
C ASN A 91 13.83 5.36 9.36
N THR A 92 13.40 6.24 10.24
CA THR A 92 14.13 7.48 10.61
C THR A 92 15.52 7.22 11.21
N ASN A 93 15.79 5.99 11.69
CA ASN A 93 17.10 5.59 12.22
C ASN A 93 18.01 4.99 11.13
N GLY A 94 17.52 4.86 9.90
CA GLY A 94 18.24 4.23 8.79
C GLY A 94 18.12 2.71 8.73
N ASP A 95 17.34 2.06 9.62
CA ASP A 95 17.12 0.62 9.61
C ASP A 95 16.12 0.24 8.52
N ILE A 96 16.30 -0.94 7.95
CA ILE A 96 15.37 -1.49 6.96
C ILE A 96 13.99 -1.68 7.61
N VAL A 97 12.95 -1.16 6.97
CA VAL A 97 11.57 -1.35 7.41
C VAL A 97 11.19 -2.82 7.28
N SER A 98 10.67 -3.38 8.37
CA SER A 98 10.14 -4.74 8.43
C SER A 98 8.92 -4.80 9.33
N ASP A 99 7.96 -5.66 8.99
CA ASP A 99 6.77 -5.94 9.75
C ASP A 99 6.46 -7.44 9.76
N GLU A 100 5.30 -7.82 10.29
CA GLU A 100 4.85 -9.21 10.33
C GLU A 100 4.58 -9.82 8.93
N PHE A 101 4.51 -8.99 7.89
CA PHE A 101 4.20 -9.40 6.52
C PHE A 101 5.44 -9.49 5.62
N GLY A 102 6.56 -8.90 6.04
CA GLY A 102 7.80 -8.96 5.28
C GLY A 102 8.84 -7.91 5.65
N SER A 103 9.83 -7.78 4.78
CA SER A 103 10.91 -6.80 4.88
C SER A 103 11.39 -6.43 3.48
N ASN A 104 12.32 -5.49 3.39
CA ASN A 104 12.89 -5.02 2.12
C ASN A 104 11.80 -4.48 1.18
N TYR A 105 10.83 -3.76 1.73
CA TYR A 105 9.81 -3.09 0.93
C TYR A 105 10.48 -2.08 -0.01
N PRO A 106 10.11 -2.04 -1.29
CA PRO A 106 10.65 -1.07 -2.22
C PRO A 106 10.34 0.37 -1.77
N ASP A 107 11.31 1.25 -1.94
CA ASP A 107 11.22 2.70 -1.74
C ASP A 107 11.31 3.43 -3.07
N LEU A 108 12.40 3.22 -3.81
CA LEU A 108 12.56 3.71 -5.17
C LEU A 108 12.53 2.54 -6.14
N VAL A 109 11.72 2.66 -7.19
CA VAL A 109 11.66 1.66 -8.26
C VAL A 109 11.69 2.32 -9.62
N THR A 110 12.43 1.71 -10.56
CA THR A 110 12.55 2.20 -11.95
C THR A 110 12.12 1.11 -12.92
N PHE A 111 11.41 1.51 -13.98
CA PHE A 111 11.01 0.63 -15.07
C PHE A 111 10.87 1.41 -16.39
N PRO A 112 11.04 0.73 -17.56
CA PRO A 112 10.82 1.34 -18.85
C PRO A 112 9.31 1.52 -19.13
N LEU A 113 8.98 2.61 -19.83
CA LEU A 113 7.64 2.75 -20.41
C LEU A 113 7.60 2.04 -21.78
N THR A 114 6.47 1.39 -22.05
CA THR A 114 6.17 0.88 -23.40
C THR A 114 5.80 2.04 -24.33
N ASP A 115 5.90 1.83 -25.64
CA ASP A 115 5.50 2.84 -26.61
C ASP A 115 4.03 3.27 -26.43
N GLU A 116 3.15 2.31 -26.10
CA GLU A 116 1.74 2.58 -25.78
C GLU A 116 1.61 3.48 -24.52
N ALA A 117 2.40 3.21 -23.48
CA ALA A 117 2.38 4.02 -22.27
C ALA A 117 2.93 5.44 -22.53
N VAL A 118 3.92 5.57 -23.39
CA VAL A 118 4.42 6.89 -23.84
C VAL A 118 3.35 7.61 -24.66
N GLU A 119 2.62 6.92 -25.52
CA GLU A 119 1.56 7.52 -26.36
C GLU A 119 0.34 7.94 -25.53
N THR A 120 -0.12 7.08 -24.64
CA THR A 120 -1.38 7.29 -23.88
C THR A 120 -1.20 8.02 -22.56
N GLY A 121 0.01 8.02 -21.99
CA GLY A 121 0.27 8.42 -20.61
C GLY A 121 -0.19 7.39 -19.59
N ILE A 122 -0.54 6.17 -20.00
CA ILE A 122 -1.07 5.11 -19.12
C ILE A 122 -0.14 3.89 -19.16
N ALA A 123 0.45 3.57 -18.02
CA ALA A 123 1.27 2.37 -17.85
C ALA A 123 0.52 1.37 -16.96
N PRO A 124 0.05 0.22 -17.52
CA PRO A 124 -0.58 -0.82 -16.73
C PRO A 124 0.41 -1.46 -15.77
N MET A 125 -0.02 -1.66 -14.53
CA MET A 125 0.82 -2.19 -13.45
C MET A 125 0.09 -3.24 -12.62
N GLN A 126 0.85 -4.07 -11.93
CA GLN A 126 0.38 -4.98 -10.90
C GLN A 126 1.23 -4.82 -9.65
N VAL A 127 0.57 -4.80 -8.49
CA VAL A 127 1.25 -4.72 -7.19
C VAL A 127 0.79 -5.84 -6.27
N PHE A 128 1.62 -6.19 -5.29
CA PHE A 128 1.24 -7.08 -4.22
C PHE A 128 1.38 -6.35 -2.88
N ILE A 129 0.30 -6.36 -2.11
CA ILE A 129 0.16 -5.71 -0.81
C ILE A 129 -0.06 -6.81 0.24
N PRO A 130 0.99 -7.22 0.98
CA PRO A 130 0.93 -8.38 1.86
C PRO A 130 -0.15 -8.30 2.93
N ILE A 131 -0.36 -7.12 3.51
CA ILE A 131 -1.39 -6.91 4.53
C ILE A 131 -2.80 -7.13 3.97
N MET A 132 -3.09 -6.72 2.74
CA MET A 132 -4.39 -6.98 2.11
C MET A 132 -4.62 -8.48 1.89
N ASP A 133 -3.58 -9.21 1.51
CA ASP A 133 -3.66 -10.67 1.35
C ASP A 133 -3.89 -11.37 2.69
N SER A 134 -3.38 -10.80 3.79
CA SER A 134 -3.61 -11.31 5.14
C SER A 134 -5.04 -11.08 5.63
N ILE A 135 -5.67 -9.96 5.23
CA ILE A 135 -7.06 -9.64 5.54
C ILE A 135 -8.00 -10.58 4.80
N ALA A 136 -7.77 -10.78 3.50
CA ALA A 136 -8.52 -11.72 2.68
C ALA A 136 -7.60 -12.31 1.61
N SER A 137 -7.43 -13.63 1.61
CA SER A 137 -6.55 -14.34 0.68
C SER A 137 -6.94 -14.06 -0.77
N GLY A 138 -5.96 -13.65 -1.57
CA GLY A 138 -6.12 -13.26 -2.97
C GLY A 138 -6.39 -11.76 -3.18
N MET A 139 -6.65 -10.98 -2.13
CA MET A 139 -6.84 -9.54 -2.25
C MET A 139 -5.52 -8.76 -2.28
N GLY A 140 -4.39 -9.39 -2.00
CA GLY A 140 -3.09 -8.72 -2.01
C GLY A 140 -2.62 -8.32 -3.40
N THR A 141 -2.97 -9.08 -4.44
CA THR A 141 -2.59 -8.78 -5.82
C THR A 141 -3.62 -7.85 -6.45
N GLN A 142 -3.19 -6.67 -6.86
CA GLN A 142 -4.04 -5.64 -7.46
C GLN A 142 -3.46 -5.18 -8.79
N LYS A 143 -4.31 -5.13 -9.82
CA LYS A 143 -3.99 -4.51 -11.11
C LYS A 143 -4.51 -3.07 -11.13
N MET A 144 -3.72 -2.18 -11.70
CA MET A 144 -3.99 -0.74 -11.75
C MET A 144 -3.26 -0.09 -12.92
N ASN A 145 -3.48 1.20 -13.11
CA ASN A 145 -2.80 1.99 -14.13
C ASN A 145 -2.04 3.14 -13.46
N LEU A 146 -0.76 3.29 -13.77
CA LEU A 146 -0.05 4.53 -13.53
C LEU A 146 -0.41 5.51 -14.65
N SER A 147 -1.02 6.62 -14.30
CA SER A 147 -1.32 7.72 -15.22
C SER A 147 -0.25 8.80 -15.09
N LEU A 148 0.38 9.14 -16.18
CA LEU A 148 1.42 10.15 -16.29
C LEU A 148 0.89 11.34 -17.09
N ASP A 149 0.97 12.54 -16.54
CA ASP A 149 0.62 13.76 -17.26
C ASP A 149 1.86 14.37 -17.91
N PHE A 150 2.17 13.96 -19.13
CA PHE A 150 3.33 14.49 -19.86
C PHE A 150 3.23 15.98 -20.15
N THR A 151 2.04 16.59 -20.07
CA THR A 151 1.89 18.04 -20.26
C THR A 151 2.43 18.82 -19.05
N SER A 152 2.56 18.15 -17.89
CA SER A 152 3.18 18.70 -16.67
C SER A 152 4.70 18.57 -16.65
N ALA A 153 5.31 17.98 -17.70
CA ALA A 153 6.74 17.67 -17.71
C ALA A 153 7.60 18.94 -17.61
N VAL A 154 8.39 19.02 -16.54
CA VAL A 154 9.36 20.09 -16.33
C VAL A 154 10.76 19.49 -16.32
N LYS A 155 11.64 19.98 -17.20
CA LYS A 155 13.03 19.53 -17.25
C LYS A 155 13.75 19.91 -15.95
N THR A 156 14.47 18.95 -15.37
CA THR A 156 15.13 19.09 -14.07
C THR A 156 16.44 18.29 -14.04
N THR A 157 17.01 18.09 -12.86
CA THR A 157 18.23 17.31 -12.63
C THR A 157 17.92 16.05 -11.81
N ALA A 158 18.88 15.13 -11.75
CA ALA A 158 18.73 13.90 -10.95
C ALA A 158 18.62 14.16 -9.45
N ASP A 159 19.16 15.28 -8.98
CA ASP A 159 19.22 15.67 -7.57
C ASP A 159 18.04 16.58 -7.15
N ASP A 160 16.96 16.62 -7.95
CA ASP A 160 15.75 17.37 -7.59
C ASP A 160 15.17 16.78 -6.31
N LYS A 161 14.94 17.64 -5.31
CA LYS A 161 14.45 17.25 -3.97
C LYS A 161 13.13 16.50 -4.00
N ASP A 162 12.28 16.77 -5.01
CA ASP A 162 11.00 16.07 -5.15
C ASP A 162 11.17 14.57 -5.46
N PHE A 163 12.39 14.13 -5.75
CA PHE A 163 12.73 12.71 -6.00
C PHE A 163 13.34 12.00 -4.79
N SER A 164 13.59 12.71 -3.68
CA SER A 164 14.06 12.09 -2.44
C SER A 164 12.89 11.64 -1.58
N SER A 165 13.03 10.48 -0.95
CA SER A 165 12.03 9.95 0.00
C SER A 165 11.89 10.82 1.27
N GLU A 166 12.79 11.79 1.49
CA GLU A 166 12.84 12.59 2.71
C GLU A 166 11.88 13.80 2.71
N ASP A 167 11.30 14.19 1.59
CA ASP A 167 10.52 15.43 1.44
C ASP A 167 9.04 15.22 1.07
N VAL A 168 8.42 14.13 1.51
CA VAL A 168 6.94 14.03 1.46
C VAL A 168 6.35 14.62 2.74
N THR A 169 6.58 15.90 2.99
CA THR A 169 5.71 16.66 3.87
C THR A 169 4.34 16.75 3.21
N GLU A 170 3.34 16.17 3.86
CA GLU A 170 1.93 16.32 3.53
C GLU A 170 1.58 17.79 3.34
N GLU A 171 1.49 18.29 2.12
CA GLU A 171 0.63 19.43 1.86
C GLU A 171 -0.82 18.93 1.94
N ALA A 172 -1.44 19.20 3.08
CA ALA A 172 -2.87 19.01 3.26
C ALA A 172 -3.61 19.80 2.16
N PRO A 173 -4.66 19.24 1.54
CA PRO A 173 -5.41 19.93 0.51
C PRO A 173 -5.99 21.22 1.09
N LYS A 174 -5.60 22.37 0.53
CA LYS A 174 -6.23 23.66 0.79
C LYS A 174 -7.72 23.53 0.50
N LYS A 175 -8.53 23.64 1.55
CA LYS A 175 -9.97 23.84 1.46
C LYS A 175 -10.22 25.09 0.64
N GLU A 176 -10.82 24.93 -0.54
CA GLU A 176 -11.51 26.05 -1.19
C GLU A 176 -12.69 26.46 -0.32
N GLU A 177 -12.64 27.69 0.12
CA GLU A 177 -13.65 28.36 0.92
C GLU A 177 -14.86 28.71 0.04
N GLN A 178 -15.91 27.91 0.08
CA GLN A 178 -17.20 28.33 -0.43
C GLN A 178 -17.96 29.12 0.64
N LYS A 179 -18.18 30.40 0.33
CA LYS A 179 -18.92 31.39 1.08
C LYS A 179 -20.38 30.96 1.33
N PRO A 180 -20.91 31.14 2.55
CA PRO A 180 -22.24 30.63 2.89
C PRO A 180 -23.37 31.54 2.39
N SER A 181 -24.45 30.94 1.92
CA SER A 181 -25.74 31.59 1.82
C SER A 181 -26.66 31.07 2.92
N THR A 182 -27.21 32.02 3.63
CA THR A 182 -28.01 31.94 4.84
C THR A 182 -29.40 31.37 4.56
N THR A 183 -29.99 30.51 5.41
CA THR A 183 -31.30 30.73 6.04
C THR A 183 -31.61 29.68 7.14
N VAL A 184 -31.81 30.22 8.28
CA VAL A 184 -32.47 29.93 9.55
C VAL A 184 -33.49 28.78 9.61
N GLN A 185 -33.35 27.83 10.59
CA GLN A 185 -34.26 27.70 11.75
C GLN A 185 -33.84 26.53 12.69
N LYS A 186 -33.87 26.84 14.00
CA LYS A 186 -33.64 26.01 15.20
C LYS A 186 -35.04 25.47 15.68
N PRO A 187 -35.18 24.38 16.54
CA PRO A 187 -34.58 24.35 17.87
C PRO A 187 -34.07 22.97 18.40
N ALA A 188 -33.11 23.10 19.23
CA ALA A 188 -32.70 22.44 20.47
C ALA A 188 -33.12 21.03 20.87
N ALA A 189 -32.11 20.19 21.18
CA ALA A 189 -32.04 19.41 22.42
C ALA A 189 -30.57 19.04 22.73
N THR A 190 -30.17 19.34 23.93
CA THR A 190 -28.88 19.22 24.58
C THR A 190 -28.56 17.77 24.92
N VAL A 191 -27.36 17.24 24.53
CA VAL A 191 -26.66 16.23 25.31
C VAL A 191 -25.15 16.42 25.15
N GLN A 192 -24.47 16.38 26.28
CA GLN A 192 -23.08 16.75 26.52
C GLN A 192 -22.08 15.81 25.86
N LYS A 193 -21.00 16.44 25.36
CA LYS A 193 -19.75 15.83 24.88
C LYS A 193 -18.84 15.49 26.06
N PRO A 194 -18.18 14.34 26.08
CA PRO A 194 -16.86 14.26 26.68
C PRO A 194 -15.78 14.32 25.59
N THR A 195 -14.99 15.35 25.69
CA THR A 195 -13.73 15.54 24.98
C THR A 195 -12.77 14.43 25.41
N ALA A 196 -12.42 13.53 24.50
CA ALA A 196 -11.30 12.63 24.69
C ALA A 196 -10.20 13.02 23.72
N THR A 197 -9.18 13.67 24.26
CA THR A 197 -7.87 13.88 23.65
C THR A 197 -7.28 12.48 23.37
N GLN A 198 -7.28 12.05 22.12
CA GLN A 198 -6.60 10.80 21.74
C GLN A 198 -5.10 11.08 21.58
N THR A 199 -4.37 10.87 22.66
CA THR A 199 -2.93 10.61 22.60
C THR A 199 -2.74 9.26 21.94
N THR A 200 -2.22 9.22 20.72
CA THR A 200 -1.84 7.98 20.02
C THR A 200 -0.62 7.39 20.72
N THR A 201 -0.88 6.65 21.78
CA THR A 201 0.14 5.77 22.37
C THR A 201 0.21 4.53 21.49
N THR A 202 1.31 4.33 20.79
CA THR A 202 1.62 3.06 20.12
C THR A 202 1.69 1.96 21.17
N VAL A 203 0.60 1.22 21.32
CA VAL A 203 0.53 0.10 22.27
C VAL A 203 1.31 -1.07 21.65
N LYS A 204 2.56 -1.26 22.06
CA LYS A 204 3.32 -2.46 21.75
C LYS A 204 2.62 -3.66 22.38
N LEU A 205 1.99 -4.50 21.56
CA LEU A 205 1.33 -5.72 22.03
C LEU A 205 2.35 -6.71 22.57
N ALA A 206 2.01 -7.36 23.67
CA ALA A 206 2.81 -8.45 24.20
C ALA A 206 2.74 -9.67 23.26
N ALA A 207 3.81 -10.45 23.24
CA ALA A 207 3.83 -11.71 22.49
C ALA A 207 2.71 -12.67 22.96
N VAL A 208 2.18 -13.46 22.03
CA VAL A 208 1.20 -14.49 22.34
C VAL A 208 1.84 -15.55 23.24
N THR A 209 1.26 -15.81 24.41
CA THR A 209 1.73 -16.83 25.36
C THR A 209 0.71 -17.94 25.52
N GLY A 210 1.14 -19.06 26.12
CA GLY A 210 0.27 -20.18 26.39
C GLY A 210 -0.25 -20.90 25.15
N LEU A 211 0.49 -20.83 24.05
CA LEU A 211 0.17 -21.53 22.83
C LEU A 211 0.21 -23.05 23.06
N LYS A 212 -0.93 -23.71 22.85
CA LYS A 212 -1.05 -25.17 22.96
C LYS A 212 -1.66 -25.70 21.66
N VAL A 213 -1.08 -26.76 21.14
CA VAL A 213 -1.56 -27.45 19.94
C VAL A 213 -1.93 -28.88 20.30
N LYS A 214 -3.16 -29.30 19.99
CA LYS A 214 -3.66 -30.65 20.27
C LYS A 214 -4.30 -31.25 19.03
N ASN A 215 -3.92 -32.48 18.70
CA ASN A 215 -4.63 -33.28 17.69
C ASN A 215 -6.00 -33.67 18.26
N SER A 216 -7.05 -33.14 17.66
CA SER A 216 -8.44 -33.41 18.12
C SER A 216 -9.07 -34.58 17.38
N SER A 217 -8.54 -34.96 16.21
CA SER A 217 -8.88 -36.16 15.41
C SER A 217 -7.87 -36.34 14.29
N LYS A 218 -7.97 -37.45 13.51
CA LYS A 218 -7.02 -37.81 12.41
C LYS A 218 -6.76 -36.69 11.39
N LYS A 219 -7.67 -35.71 11.26
CA LYS A 219 -7.57 -34.59 10.27
C LYS A 219 -7.92 -33.23 10.91
N THR A 220 -7.79 -33.08 12.23
CA THR A 220 -8.16 -31.85 12.93
C THR A 220 -7.14 -31.53 14.01
N VAL A 221 -6.65 -30.31 13.99
CA VAL A 221 -5.78 -29.76 15.03
C VAL A 221 -6.50 -28.60 15.71
N THR A 222 -6.50 -28.60 17.04
CA THR A 222 -6.98 -27.48 17.84
C THR A 222 -5.80 -26.71 18.38
N VAL A 223 -5.81 -25.40 18.18
CA VAL A 223 -4.83 -24.44 18.72
C VAL A 223 -5.53 -23.59 19.77
N THR A 224 -4.90 -23.38 20.92
CA THR A 224 -5.37 -22.47 21.97
C THR A 224 -4.22 -21.60 22.44
N TRP A 225 -4.53 -20.39 22.91
CA TRP A 225 -3.55 -19.43 23.43
C TRP A 225 -4.15 -18.57 24.52
N LYS A 226 -3.33 -17.82 25.26
CA LYS A 226 -3.82 -16.83 26.23
C LYS A 226 -4.19 -15.53 25.55
N LYS A 227 -5.26 -14.87 26.01
CA LYS A 227 -5.67 -13.55 25.53
C LYS A 227 -4.53 -12.54 25.74
N VAL A 228 -4.22 -11.77 24.71
CA VAL A 228 -3.26 -10.67 24.76
C VAL A 228 -4.01 -9.38 25.08
N LYS A 229 -3.57 -8.65 26.10
CA LYS A 229 -4.15 -7.35 26.45
C LYS A 229 -3.89 -6.35 25.32
N GLY A 230 -4.93 -5.65 24.89
CA GLY A 230 -4.85 -4.70 23.77
C GLY A 230 -5.00 -5.31 22.37
N ALA A 231 -4.96 -6.65 22.22
CA ALA A 231 -5.21 -7.27 20.94
C ALA A 231 -6.69 -7.11 20.53
N THR A 232 -6.93 -6.77 19.27
CA THR A 232 -8.27 -6.69 18.66
C THR A 232 -8.67 -8.01 18.00
N GLY A 233 -7.68 -8.85 17.65
CA GLY A 233 -7.89 -10.16 17.02
C GLY A 233 -6.59 -10.96 16.94
N TYR A 234 -6.60 -12.06 16.19
CA TYR A 234 -5.45 -12.95 16.00
C TYR A 234 -5.42 -13.48 14.58
N VAL A 235 -4.24 -13.71 14.07
CA VAL A 235 -4.02 -14.46 12.83
C VAL A 235 -3.32 -15.76 13.16
N VAL A 236 -3.88 -16.89 12.72
CA VAL A 236 -3.30 -18.21 12.95
C VAL A 236 -2.56 -18.65 11.70
N TYR A 237 -1.28 -18.93 11.86
CA TYR A 237 -0.39 -19.43 10.81
C TYR A 237 -0.11 -20.91 10.99
N ARG A 238 0.15 -21.62 9.89
CA ARG A 238 0.53 -23.02 9.88
C ARG A 238 1.60 -23.29 8.83
N ALA A 239 2.59 -24.12 9.19
CA ALA A 239 3.50 -24.77 8.26
C ALA A 239 3.13 -26.26 8.14
N THR A 240 3.41 -26.86 6.98
CA THR A 240 3.18 -28.29 6.71
C THR A 240 4.42 -29.15 7.01
N LYS A 241 5.58 -28.52 7.18
CA LYS A 241 6.85 -29.16 7.52
C LYS A 241 7.48 -28.41 8.70
N LYS A 242 8.31 -29.09 9.50
CA LYS A 242 8.95 -28.54 10.72
C LYS A 242 9.68 -27.22 10.47
N ASN A 243 10.37 -27.07 9.35
CA ASN A 243 11.10 -25.85 8.95
C ASN A 243 10.48 -25.22 7.68
N GLY A 244 9.19 -25.41 7.44
CA GLY A 244 8.48 -24.90 6.27
C GLY A 244 8.00 -23.47 6.48
N LYS A 245 7.71 -22.78 5.37
CA LYS A 245 7.09 -21.45 5.41
C LYS A 245 5.70 -21.52 6.05
N TYR A 246 5.45 -20.65 7.00
CA TYR A 246 4.13 -20.50 7.62
C TYR A 246 3.20 -19.76 6.68
N LYS A 247 1.95 -20.24 6.57
CA LYS A 247 0.88 -19.60 5.81
C LYS A 247 -0.28 -19.30 6.74
N ALA A 248 -0.91 -18.14 6.60
CA ALA A 248 -2.12 -17.79 7.33
C ALA A 248 -3.24 -18.79 7.00
N VAL A 249 -3.89 -19.33 8.02
CA VAL A 249 -4.98 -20.30 7.87
C VAL A 249 -6.30 -19.80 8.45
N LYS A 250 -6.25 -18.77 9.29
CA LYS A 250 -7.45 -18.13 9.85
C LYS A 250 -7.13 -16.76 10.44
N THR A 251 -7.92 -15.76 10.06
CA THR A 251 -8.01 -14.46 10.75
C THR A 251 -9.21 -14.51 11.70
N ILE A 252 -9.01 -14.04 12.93
CA ILE A 252 -9.99 -14.00 14.02
C ILE A 252 -10.10 -12.55 14.46
N THR A 253 -11.22 -11.91 14.18
CA THR A 253 -11.47 -10.49 14.44
C THR A 253 -11.95 -10.18 15.86
N LYS A 254 -12.20 -11.21 16.68
CA LYS A 254 -12.61 -11.06 18.09
C LYS A 254 -11.45 -11.40 19.01
N ALA A 255 -10.96 -10.43 19.76
CA ALA A 255 -9.90 -10.60 20.76
C ALA A 255 -10.23 -11.58 21.90
N SER A 256 -11.53 -11.86 22.13
CA SER A 256 -11.98 -12.85 23.10
C SER A 256 -11.83 -14.30 22.60
N THR A 257 -11.64 -14.51 21.31
CA THR A 257 -11.48 -15.85 20.72
C THR A 257 -10.04 -16.29 20.88
N THR A 258 -9.80 -17.26 21.74
CA THR A 258 -8.47 -17.81 22.06
C THR A 258 -8.33 -19.28 21.68
N LYS A 259 -9.18 -19.76 20.76
CA LYS A 259 -9.21 -21.15 20.30
C LYS A 259 -9.59 -21.21 18.83
N PHE A 260 -8.87 -22.04 18.08
CA PHE A 260 -9.15 -22.32 16.67
C PHE A 260 -9.04 -23.82 16.38
N LYS A 261 -10.00 -24.36 15.63
CA LYS A 261 -9.97 -25.74 15.10
C LYS A 261 -9.68 -25.72 13.61
N ASN A 262 -8.52 -26.20 13.23
CA ASN A 262 -8.15 -26.39 11.83
C ASN A 262 -8.56 -27.81 11.39
N LYS A 263 -9.55 -27.89 10.50
CA LYS A 263 -10.13 -29.15 10.01
C LYS A 263 -9.63 -29.48 8.61
N LYS A 264 -9.92 -30.72 8.13
CA LYS A 264 -9.62 -31.21 6.76
C LYS A 264 -8.11 -31.15 6.44
N LEU A 265 -7.26 -31.46 7.38
CA LEU A 265 -5.83 -31.56 7.16
C LEU A 265 -5.53 -32.75 6.27
N LYS A 266 -4.64 -32.56 5.26
CA LYS A 266 -4.05 -33.67 4.51
C LYS A 266 -3.08 -34.42 5.44
N LYS A 267 -3.02 -35.75 5.31
CA LYS A 267 -1.98 -36.56 5.94
C LYS A 267 -0.63 -36.25 5.34
#